data_9c6983ef6ad65fd925e6357d8b0e1553
#
_entry.id   9c6983ef6ad65fd925e6357d8b0e1553
#
_cell.length_a   1.000
_cell.length_b   1.000
_cell.length_c   1.000
_cell.angle_alpha   90.00
_cell.angle_beta   90.00
_cell.angle_gamma   90.00
#
_symmetry.space_group_name_H-M   'P 1'
#
loop_
_entity.id
_entity.type
_entity.pdbx_description
1 polymer ?
#
loop_
_entity_poly.entity_id
_entity_poly.type
_entity_poly.pdbx_seq_one_letter_code
_entity_poly.pdbx_strand_id
1 'polypeptide(L)'
;MTDMEKKIMVRLCAKILSETDLYDTDIEVRNLIDWICVSEQIKSNNNEIRSITGEYKRIEPDCREGVRTQLEHMKSLCKERESLYEKQNDLKEQKQKIERALER
;
A
#
# COMPACT_ATOMS: atom_id res chain seq x y z
N MET A 1 1.53 6.10 13.49
CA MET A 1 0.20 5.47 13.34
C MET A 1 -0.85 6.56 13.16
N THR A 2 -1.69 6.46 12.15
CA THR A 2 -2.76 7.43 11.92
C THR A 2 -3.91 7.25 12.90
N ASP A 3 -4.78 8.26 13.05
CA ASP A 3 -5.95 8.17 13.95
C ASP A 3 -6.89 7.05 13.50
N MET A 4 -7.05 6.85 12.20
CA MET A 4 -7.87 5.77 11.66
C MET A 4 -7.29 4.39 12.01
N GLU A 5 -5.98 4.22 11.90
CA GLU A 5 -5.30 2.98 12.29
C GLU A 5 -5.49 2.68 13.78
N LYS A 6 -5.37 3.69 14.63
CA LYS A 6 -5.60 3.55 16.08
C LYS A 6 -7.02 3.12 16.39
N LYS A 7 -8.01 3.74 15.75
CA LYS A 7 -9.43 3.37 15.92
C LYS A 7 -9.69 1.93 15.52
N ILE A 8 -9.14 1.49 14.40
CA ILE A 8 -9.30 0.13 13.90
C ILE A 8 -8.63 -0.87 14.83
N MET A 9 -7.42 -0.58 15.30
CA MET A 9 -6.72 -1.44 16.25
C MET A 9 -7.47 -1.55 17.57
N VAL A 10 -8.01 -0.46 18.08
CA VAL A 10 -8.82 -0.47 19.32
C VAL A 10 -10.09 -1.31 19.14
N ARG A 11 -10.79 -1.15 18.03
CA ARG A 11 -12.00 -1.93 17.73
C ARG A 11 -11.68 -3.41 17.60
N LEU A 12 -10.60 -3.76 16.93
CA LEU A 12 -10.15 -5.14 16.77
C LEU A 12 -9.79 -5.76 18.11
N CYS A 13 -9.03 -5.05 18.94
CA CYS A 13 -8.67 -5.51 20.28
C CYS A 13 -9.91 -5.69 21.16
N ALA A 14 -10.85 -4.77 21.12
CA ALA A 14 -12.10 -4.86 21.86
C ALA A 14 -12.92 -6.10 21.46
N LYS A 15 -12.98 -6.40 20.17
CA LYS A 15 -13.62 -7.60 19.64
C LYS A 15 -12.93 -8.88 20.14
N ILE A 16 -11.61 -8.92 20.07
CA ILE A 16 -10.81 -10.06 20.51
C ILE A 16 -11.03 -10.33 22.02
N LEU A 17 -11.11 -9.28 22.81
CA LEU A 17 -11.31 -9.41 24.27
C LEU A 17 -12.73 -9.77 24.66
N SER A 18 -13.72 -9.40 23.87
CA SER A 18 -15.13 -9.62 24.17
C SER A 18 -15.69 -10.94 23.66
N GLU A 19 -15.05 -11.56 22.68
CA GLU A 19 -15.53 -12.77 22.02
C GLU A 19 -14.51 -13.89 22.10
N THR A 20 -14.97 -15.10 22.42
CA THR A 20 -14.14 -16.30 22.46
C THR A 20 -14.07 -17.00 21.11
N ASP A 21 -15.05 -16.75 20.24
CA ASP A 21 -15.10 -17.30 18.88
C ASP A 21 -14.91 -16.21 17.84
N LEU A 22 -13.65 -16.00 17.43
CA LEU A 22 -13.28 -15.02 16.41
C LEU A 22 -13.08 -15.70 15.06
N TYR A 23 -14.09 -16.39 14.61
CA TYR A 23 -13.94 -17.10 13.35
C TYR A 23 -14.53 -16.35 12.17
N ASP A 24 -14.33 -16.95 10.99
CA ASP A 24 -14.67 -16.48 9.67
C ASP A 24 -16.08 -15.93 9.52
N THR A 25 -16.94 -16.11 10.50
CA THR A 25 -18.31 -15.60 10.50
C THR A 25 -18.44 -14.14 10.94
N ASP A 26 -17.42 -13.57 11.61
CA ASP A 26 -17.47 -12.17 12.02
C ASP A 26 -16.94 -11.26 10.91
N ILE A 27 -17.85 -10.69 10.15
CA ILE A 27 -17.56 -9.82 9.01
C ILE A 27 -16.77 -8.58 9.43
N GLU A 28 -17.07 -8.02 10.61
CA GLU A 28 -16.37 -6.84 11.10
C GLU A 28 -14.89 -7.13 11.38
N VAL A 29 -14.61 -8.25 12.05
CA VAL A 29 -13.21 -8.65 12.33
C VAL A 29 -12.45 -8.88 11.03
N ARG A 30 -13.06 -9.55 10.06
CA ARG A 30 -12.43 -9.78 8.76
C ARG A 30 -12.14 -8.47 8.05
N ASN A 31 -13.08 -7.52 8.05
CA ASN A 31 -12.88 -6.21 7.43
C ASN A 31 -11.76 -5.43 8.13
N LEU A 32 -11.67 -5.49 9.45
CA LEU A 32 -10.61 -4.84 10.21
C LEU A 32 -9.23 -5.42 9.86
N ILE A 33 -9.14 -6.74 9.78
CA ILE A 33 -7.90 -7.43 9.38
C ILE A 33 -7.51 -7.09 7.95
N ASP A 34 -8.47 -7.13 7.03
CA ASP A 34 -8.24 -6.80 5.63
C ASP A 34 -7.75 -5.36 5.49
N TRP A 35 -8.34 -4.42 6.24
CA TRP A 35 -7.89 -3.03 6.23
C TRP A 35 -6.44 -2.90 6.67
N ILE A 36 -6.04 -3.60 7.73
CA ILE A 36 -4.65 -3.59 8.21
C ILE A 36 -3.72 -4.16 7.15
N CYS A 37 -4.06 -5.29 6.54
CA CYS A 37 -3.26 -5.93 5.50
C CYS A 37 -3.09 -5.03 4.28
N VAL A 38 -4.17 -4.42 3.80
CA VAL A 38 -4.13 -3.50 2.64
C VAL A 38 -3.31 -2.26 2.99
N SER A 39 -3.44 -1.71 4.20
CA SER A 39 -2.65 -0.56 4.65
C SER A 39 -1.15 -0.86 4.65
N GLU A 40 -0.75 -2.05 5.11
CA GLU A 40 0.66 -2.47 5.08
C GLU A 40 1.16 -2.64 3.64
N GLN A 41 0.35 -3.19 2.75
CA GLN A 41 0.70 -3.31 1.34
C GLN A 41 0.88 -1.94 0.68
N ILE A 42 0.05 -0.96 1.02
CA ILE A 42 0.19 0.42 0.53
C ILE A 42 1.51 1.02 1.00
N LYS A 43 1.88 0.85 2.25
CA LYS A 43 3.16 1.35 2.79
C LYS A 43 4.35 0.72 2.08
N SER A 44 4.35 -0.60 1.90
CA SER A 44 5.40 -1.33 1.21
C SER A 44 5.53 -0.87 -0.24
N ASN A 45 4.41 -0.72 -0.93
CA ASN A 45 4.38 -0.27 -2.32
C ASN A 45 4.91 1.17 -2.46
N ASN A 46 4.55 2.07 -1.52
CA ASN A 46 5.09 3.43 -1.49
C ASN A 46 6.60 3.45 -1.30
N ASN A 47 7.15 2.57 -0.47
CA ASN A 47 8.59 2.46 -0.25
C ASN A 47 9.29 2.02 -1.54
N GLU A 48 8.72 1.09 -2.28
CA GLU A 48 9.26 0.68 -3.58
C GLU A 48 9.23 1.83 -4.59
N ILE A 49 8.14 2.58 -4.66
CA ILE A 49 8.01 3.76 -5.54
C ILE A 49 9.08 4.80 -5.20
N ARG A 50 9.31 5.07 -3.91
CA ARG A 50 10.34 6.02 -3.46
C ARG A 50 11.74 5.55 -3.85
N SER A 51 12.01 4.26 -3.71
CA SER A 51 13.30 3.67 -4.07
C SER A 51 13.57 3.83 -5.57
N ILE A 52 12.60 3.50 -6.41
CA ILE A 52 12.70 3.62 -7.87
C ILE A 52 12.85 5.09 -8.28
N THR A 53 12.10 5.99 -7.67
CA THR A 53 12.19 7.42 -7.93
C THR A 53 13.57 7.97 -7.59
N GLY A 54 14.14 7.54 -6.46
CA GLY A 54 15.50 7.92 -6.06
C GLY A 54 16.55 7.46 -7.05
N GLU A 55 16.44 6.22 -7.52
CA GLU A 55 17.35 5.66 -8.52
C GLU A 55 17.21 6.39 -9.86
N TYR A 56 15.99 6.67 -10.29
CA TYR A 56 15.72 7.47 -11.51
C TYR A 56 16.42 8.82 -11.46
N LYS A 57 16.29 9.54 -10.34
CA LYS A 57 16.94 10.84 -10.15
C LYS A 57 18.47 10.75 -10.19
N ARG A 58 19.01 9.66 -9.68
CA ARG A 58 20.45 9.43 -9.64
C ARG A 58 21.04 9.24 -11.05
N ILE A 59 20.32 8.54 -11.94
CA ILE A 59 20.80 8.26 -13.31
C ILE A 59 20.38 9.31 -14.33
N GLU A 60 19.47 10.22 -14.00
CA GLU A 60 18.97 11.24 -14.91
C GLU A 60 20.08 12.09 -15.56
N PRO A 61 21.11 12.57 -14.85
CA PRO A 61 22.20 13.33 -15.46
C PRO A 61 22.93 12.54 -16.54
N ASP A 62 23.18 11.24 -16.33
CA ASP A 62 23.82 10.37 -17.32
C ASP A 62 22.94 10.22 -18.57
N CYS A 63 21.63 10.13 -18.41
CA CYS A 63 20.69 10.06 -19.51
C CYS A 63 20.69 11.33 -20.35
N ARG A 64 20.83 12.49 -19.72
CA ARG A 64 20.95 13.78 -20.41
C ARG A 64 22.23 13.87 -21.23
N GLU A 65 23.31 13.22 -20.79
CA GLU A 65 24.56 13.13 -21.51
C GLU A 65 24.54 12.09 -22.63
N GLY A 66 23.43 11.34 -22.77
CA GLY A 66 23.26 10.37 -23.84
C GLY A 66 23.89 9.01 -23.60
N VAL A 67 24.13 8.63 -22.35
CA VAL A 67 24.65 7.31 -22.00
C VAL A 67 23.58 6.25 -22.28
N ARG A 68 23.78 5.45 -23.31
CA ARG A 68 22.79 4.51 -23.83
C ARG A 68 22.31 3.47 -22.81
N THR A 69 23.24 2.91 -22.04
CA THR A 69 22.93 1.91 -21.01
C THR A 69 22.02 2.49 -19.92
N GLN A 70 22.26 3.74 -19.53
CA GLN A 70 21.43 4.43 -18.54
C GLN A 70 20.06 4.80 -19.08
N LEU A 71 19.96 5.12 -20.37
CA LEU A 71 18.65 5.36 -21.00
C LEU A 71 17.76 4.12 -20.99
N GLU A 72 18.34 2.95 -21.26
CA GLU A 72 17.60 1.68 -21.17
C GLU A 72 17.17 1.37 -19.74
N HIS A 73 18.05 1.62 -18.78
CA HIS A 73 17.76 1.45 -17.37
C HIS A 73 16.64 2.40 -16.92
N MET A 74 16.67 3.66 -17.35
CA MET A 74 15.63 4.64 -17.09
C MET A 74 14.26 4.20 -17.61
N LYS A 75 14.21 3.65 -18.82
CA LYS A 75 12.97 3.13 -19.41
C LYS A 75 12.40 1.98 -18.57
N SER A 76 13.27 1.08 -18.11
CA SER A 76 12.88 -0.02 -17.24
C SER A 76 12.31 0.48 -15.90
N LEU A 77 12.97 1.46 -15.29
CA LEU A 77 12.49 2.09 -14.05
C LEU A 77 11.13 2.77 -14.24
N CYS A 78 10.92 3.45 -15.35
CA CYS A 78 9.63 4.07 -15.65
C CYS A 78 8.51 3.05 -15.75
N LYS A 79 8.74 1.91 -16.39
CA LYS A 79 7.75 0.84 -16.50
C LYS A 79 7.42 0.23 -15.14
N GLU A 80 8.42 -0.05 -14.32
CA GLU A 80 8.22 -0.55 -12.97
C GLU A 80 7.41 0.44 -12.12
N ARG A 81 7.74 1.71 -12.23
CA ARG A 81 7.07 2.78 -11.51
C ARG A 81 5.59 2.89 -11.90
N GLU A 82 5.28 2.82 -13.19
CA GLU A 82 3.90 2.84 -13.68
C GLU A 82 3.10 1.65 -13.12
N SER A 83 3.68 0.46 -13.16
CA SER A 83 3.07 -0.74 -12.61
C SER A 83 2.79 -0.59 -11.11
N LEU A 84 3.72 -0.01 -10.35
CA LEU A 84 3.56 0.23 -8.93
C LEU A 84 2.48 1.29 -8.64
N TYR A 85 2.36 2.32 -9.47
CA TYR A 85 1.28 3.30 -9.33
C TYR A 85 -0.10 2.71 -9.60
N GLU A 86 -0.22 1.84 -10.61
CA GLU A 86 -1.47 1.13 -10.87
C GLU A 86 -1.86 0.24 -9.69
N LYS A 87 -0.91 -0.51 -9.16
CA LYS A 87 -1.11 -1.33 -7.97
C LYS A 87 -1.52 -0.48 -6.77
N GLN A 88 -0.90 0.69 -6.60
CA GLN A 88 -1.22 1.61 -5.51
C GLN A 88 -2.66 2.12 -5.61
N ASN A 89 -3.12 2.46 -6.80
CA ASN A 89 -4.49 2.90 -7.02
C ASN A 89 -5.50 1.79 -6.68
N ASP A 90 -5.22 0.56 -7.09
CA ASP A 90 -6.06 -0.60 -6.76
C ASP A 90 -6.12 -0.84 -5.25
N LEU A 91 -4.98 -0.76 -4.58
CA LEU A 91 -4.91 -0.91 -3.12
C LEU A 91 -5.70 0.19 -2.39
N LYS A 92 -5.61 1.42 -2.85
CA LYS A 92 -6.37 2.54 -2.28
C LYS A 92 -7.88 2.36 -2.48
N GLU A 93 -8.31 1.85 -3.64
CA GLU A 93 -9.72 1.54 -3.88
C GLU A 93 -10.23 0.44 -2.95
N GLN A 94 -9.43 -0.62 -2.78
CA GLN A 94 -9.75 -1.70 -1.85
C GLN A 94 -9.89 -1.18 -0.42
N LYS A 95 -8.96 -0.33 0.00
CA LYS A 95 -8.99 0.28 1.32
C LYS A 95 -10.26 1.11 1.53
N GLN A 96 -10.64 1.92 0.54
CA GLN A 96 -11.86 2.73 0.60
C GLN A 96 -13.12 1.88 0.72
N LYS A 97 -13.19 0.78 -0.02
CA LYS A 97 -14.32 -0.16 0.06
C LYS A 97 -14.46 -0.75 1.45
N ILE A 98 -13.33 -1.14 2.05
CA ILE A 98 -13.30 -1.69 3.41
C ILE A 98 -13.74 -0.62 4.42
N GLU A 99 -13.24 0.60 4.29
CA GLU A 99 -13.62 1.72 5.17
C GLU A 99 -15.12 2.01 5.10
N ARG A 100 -15.71 1.99 3.91
CA ARG A 100 -17.16 2.17 3.75
C ARG A 100 -17.95 1.05 4.43
N ALA A 101 -17.46 -0.19 4.33
CA ALA A 101 -18.10 -1.32 5.00
C ALA A 101 -18.03 -1.19 6.52
N LEU A 102 -16.92 -0.65 7.06
CA LEU A 102 -16.72 -0.44 8.49
C LEU A 102 -17.56 0.71 9.05
N GLU A 103 -17.88 1.71 8.23
CA GLU A 103 -18.69 2.86 8.63
C GLU A 103 -20.20 2.57 8.69
N ARG A 104 -20.62 1.46 8.12
CA ARG A 104 -22.03 1.01 8.19
C ARG A 104 -22.32 0.28 9.53
#